data_de1d80caa10660b443c3a4547fb9ef07
#
_entry.id   de1d80caa10660b443c3a4547fb9ef07
#
_cell.length_a   1.000
_cell.length_b   1.000
_cell.length_c   1.000
_cell.angle_alpha   90.00
_cell.angle_beta   90.00
_cell.angle_gamma   90.00
#
_symmetry.space_group_name_H-M   'P 1'
#
loop_
_entity.id
_entity.type
_entity.pdbx_description
1 polymer ?
#
loop_
_entity_poly.entity_id
_entity_poly.type
_entity_poly.pdbx_seq_one_letter_code
_entity_poly.pdbx_strand_id
1 'polypeptide(L)'
;GLPILLVFSTLSAWLRLEGVSRTEIGFFAWAGMAYTFKFMWSPLVDRLPLPLLDRLLGRRRSWILLAQIIVIGAILLASSATPSTGLFVIALATVMIAFGSATQDIALDAWRIDVAEDEYQALLVAIYQWGYRFGMIAAGAGALVMADFGGFSFAYTVLAALMLIGVAGVFLAPEPARPKALGGGTEAIEGAVKGNPLGEAAAWLYSAVVAPFVDFIVRYRWIALLILTLIGAYRLNDFVLGFMAYPFYVDMGYTLSEIGAVSKVYGVFAMLAGAM
;
A
#
# COMPACT_ATOMS: atom_id res chain seq x y z
N GLY A 1 0.30 4.62 5.40
CA GLY A 1 0.15 5.90 4.70
C GLY A 1 1.44 6.43 4.09
N LEU A 2 2.60 6.25 4.77
CA LEU A 2 3.88 6.79 4.30
C LEU A 2 4.32 6.25 2.92
N PRO A 3 4.37 4.94 2.64
CA PRO A 3 4.92 4.44 1.39
C PRO A 3 4.12 4.84 0.15
N ILE A 4 2.81 5.01 0.27
CA ILE A 4 1.95 5.30 -0.90
C ILE A 4 2.33 6.62 -1.58
N LEU A 5 2.63 7.67 -0.83
CA LEU A 5 3.02 8.95 -1.42
C LEU A 5 4.45 8.92 -1.98
N LEU A 6 5.33 8.07 -1.44
CA LEU A 6 6.65 7.86 -2.00
C LEU A 6 6.61 7.18 -3.36
N VAL A 7 5.60 6.34 -3.61
CA VAL A 7 5.39 5.70 -4.92
C VAL A 7 4.72 6.67 -5.90
N PHE A 8 3.78 7.49 -5.42
CA PHE A 8 2.97 8.34 -6.29
C PHE A 8 3.54 9.76 -6.42
N SER A 9 3.12 10.65 -5.56
CA SER A 9 3.33 12.10 -5.74
C SER A 9 4.77 12.56 -5.51
N THR A 10 5.42 12.05 -4.47
CA THR A 10 6.81 12.46 -4.14
C THR A 10 7.79 11.96 -5.20
N LEU A 11 7.62 10.70 -5.64
CA LEU A 11 8.43 10.16 -6.72
C LEU A 11 8.24 10.92 -8.03
N SER A 12 7.01 11.23 -8.40
CA SER A 12 6.74 11.92 -9.66
C SER A 12 7.34 13.34 -9.70
N ALA A 13 7.36 14.04 -8.55
CA ALA A 13 8.06 15.32 -8.42
C ALA A 13 9.56 15.16 -8.60
N TRP A 14 10.17 14.16 -7.94
CA TRP A 14 11.59 13.86 -8.07
C TRP A 14 12.00 13.57 -9.51
N LEU A 15 11.30 12.61 -10.14
CA LEU A 15 11.57 12.23 -11.53
C LEU A 15 11.44 13.43 -12.48
N ARG A 16 10.46 14.30 -12.23
CA ARG A 16 10.24 15.46 -13.08
C ARG A 16 11.36 16.51 -12.96
N LEU A 17 11.85 16.78 -11.76
CA LEU A 17 12.97 17.69 -11.51
C LEU A 17 14.27 17.18 -12.12
N GLU A 18 14.47 15.88 -12.17
CA GLU A 18 15.63 15.24 -12.82
C GLU A 18 15.48 15.13 -14.36
N GLY A 19 14.44 15.73 -14.93
CA GLY A 19 14.24 15.82 -16.37
C GLY A 19 13.62 14.58 -17.01
N VAL A 20 13.14 13.61 -16.23
CA VAL A 20 12.45 12.42 -16.74
C VAL A 20 11.17 12.85 -17.46
N SER A 21 10.90 12.23 -18.61
CA SER A 21 9.75 12.57 -19.44
C SER A 21 8.42 12.22 -18.74
N ARG A 22 7.34 12.97 -19.04
CA ARG A 22 6.00 12.70 -18.49
C ARG A 22 5.51 11.29 -18.85
N THR A 23 5.89 10.78 -20.01
CA THR A 23 5.55 9.44 -20.46
C THR A 23 6.21 8.37 -19.55
N GLU A 24 7.50 8.52 -19.26
CA GLU A 24 8.21 7.62 -18.36
C GLU A 24 7.65 7.69 -16.94
N ILE A 25 7.37 8.90 -16.42
CA ILE A 25 6.70 9.09 -15.13
C ILE A 25 5.35 8.35 -15.11
N GLY A 26 4.59 8.40 -16.22
CA GLY A 26 3.34 7.66 -16.38
C GLY A 26 3.51 6.14 -16.24
N PHE A 27 4.64 5.56 -16.69
CA PHE A 27 4.90 4.13 -16.49
C PHE A 27 5.11 3.75 -15.02
N PHE A 28 5.67 4.62 -14.20
CA PHE A 28 5.78 4.38 -12.76
C PHE A 28 4.41 4.27 -12.07
N ALA A 29 3.36 4.86 -12.66
CA ALA A 29 2.00 4.69 -12.19
C ALA A 29 1.55 3.22 -12.12
N TRP A 30 2.11 2.35 -12.98
CA TRP A 30 1.80 0.93 -12.99
C TRP A 30 2.22 0.22 -11.69
N ALA A 31 3.21 0.74 -10.97
CA ALA A 31 3.54 0.22 -9.63
C ALA A 31 2.34 0.31 -8.67
N GLY A 32 1.48 1.32 -8.86
CA GLY A 32 0.24 1.46 -8.09
C GLY A 32 -0.78 0.34 -8.32
N MET A 33 -0.64 -0.45 -9.39
CA MET A 33 -1.47 -1.64 -9.63
C MET A 33 -1.33 -2.68 -8.50
N ALA A 34 -0.19 -2.72 -7.81
CA ALA A 34 -0.01 -3.59 -6.65
C ALA A 34 -1.10 -3.36 -5.59
N TYR A 35 -1.49 -2.12 -5.34
CA TYR A 35 -2.57 -1.81 -4.39
C TYR A 35 -3.95 -2.27 -4.86
N THR A 36 -4.17 -2.28 -6.17
CA THR A 36 -5.43 -2.76 -6.77
C THR A 36 -5.51 -4.27 -6.76
N PHE A 37 -4.42 -4.95 -7.11
CA PHE A 37 -4.37 -6.41 -7.22
C PHE A 37 -3.99 -7.13 -5.93
N LYS A 38 -3.84 -6.41 -4.80
CA LYS A 38 -3.46 -7.00 -3.51
C LYS A 38 -4.38 -8.16 -3.07
N PHE A 39 -5.63 -8.21 -3.52
CA PHE A 39 -6.57 -9.29 -3.25
C PHE A 39 -6.08 -10.65 -3.78
N MET A 40 -5.25 -10.67 -4.83
CA MET A 40 -4.75 -11.92 -5.41
C MET A 40 -3.82 -12.68 -4.48
N TRP A 41 -3.03 -11.97 -3.66
CA TRP A 41 -2.12 -12.59 -2.69
C TRP A 41 -2.55 -12.39 -1.23
N SER A 42 -3.67 -11.71 -0.97
CA SER A 42 -4.17 -11.58 0.39
C SER A 42 -4.42 -12.93 1.08
N PRO A 43 -4.95 -13.97 0.38
CA PRO A 43 -5.13 -15.27 1.00
C PRO A 43 -3.79 -15.93 1.40
N LEU A 44 -2.71 -15.62 0.68
CA LEU A 44 -1.36 -16.10 1.02
C LEU A 44 -0.91 -15.50 2.37
N VAL A 45 -1.05 -14.19 2.52
CA VAL A 45 -0.72 -13.45 3.76
C VAL A 45 -1.59 -13.92 4.93
N ASP A 46 -2.85 -14.25 4.65
CA ASP A 46 -3.80 -14.70 5.67
C ASP A 46 -3.55 -16.13 6.18
N ARG A 47 -3.02 -17.01 5.35
CA ARG A 47 -2.94 -18.45 5.67
C ARG A 47 -1.53 -18.97 5.87
N LEU A 48 -0.53 -18.44 5.16
CA LEU A 48 0.83 -18.94 5.25
C LEU A 48 1.56 -18.43 6.49
N PRO A 49 2.07 -19.33 7.34
CA PRO A 49 3.00 -18.97 8.40
C PRO A 49 4.39 -18.71 7.81
N LEU A 50 5.09 -17.71 8.33
CA LEU A 50 6.51 -17.47 8.02
C LEU A 50 7.38 -18.30 8.98
N PRO A 51 8.09 -19.36 8.52
CA PRO A 51 8.57 -20.45 9.38
C PRO A 51 9.40 -20.04 10.60
N LEU A 52 10.24 -19.00 10.49
CA LEU A 52 11.06 -18.50 11.60
C LEU A 52 10.35 -17.40 12.40
N LEU A 53 9.76 -16.43 11.70
CA LEU A 53 9.18 -15.24 12.31
C LEU A 53 7.87 -15.56 13.04
N ASP A 54 7.07 -16.51 12.53
CA ASP A 54 5.78 -16.89 13.13
C ASP A 54 5.96 -17.49 14.53
N ARG A 55 7.08 -18.19 14.77
CA ARG A 55 7.40 -18.74 16.09
C ARG A 55 7.75 -17.68 17.13
N LEU A 56 8.31 -16.55 16.68
CA LEU A 56 8.78 -15.48 17.57
C LEU A 56 7.73 -14.38 17.78
N LEU A 57 7.03 -14.03 16.74
CA LEU A 57 6.15 -12.87 16.72
C LEU A 57 4.66 -13.23 16.52
N GLY A 58 4.38 -14.45 16.07
CA GLY A 58 3.06 -14.83 15.61
C GLY A 58 2.82 -14.44 14.14
N ARG A 59 1.73 -14.93 13.55
CA ARG A 59 1.50 -14.88 12.10
C ARG A 59 1.31 -13.45 11.57
N ARG A 60 0.44 -12.67 12.19
CA ARG A 60 0.09 -11.32 11.70
C ARG A 60 1.27 -10.38 11.80
N ARG A 61 1.93 -10.34 12.95
CA ARG A 61 3.09 -9.47 13.20
C ARG A 61 4.27 -9.84 12.32
N SER A 62 4.47 -11.11 12.01
CA SER A 62 5.54 -11.58 11.13
C SER A 62 5.38 -11.06 9.70
N TRP A 63 4.17 -11.09 9.14
CA TRP A 63 3.89 -10.53 7.82
C TRP A 63 4.03 -9.00 7.78
N ILE A 64 3.57 -8.31 8.84
CA ILE A 64 3.74 -6.86 8.95
C ILE A 64 5.23 -6.51 8.99
N LEU A 65 6.02 -7.21 9.81
CA LEU A 65 7.47 -6.96 9.92
C LEU A 65 8.20 -7.25 8.61
N LEU A 66 7.93 -8.37 7.96
CA LEU A 66 8.53 -8.70 6.67
C LEU A 66 8.23 -7.61 5.62
N ALA A 67 6.99 -7.20 5.52
CA ALA A 67 6.58 -6.15 4.60
C ALA A 67 7.29 -4.81 4.91
N GLN A 68 7.42 -4.45 6.19
CA GLN A 68 8.16 -3.24 6.60
C GLN A 68 9.64 -3.31 6.24
N ILE A 69 10.30 -4.46 6.43
CA ILE A 69 11.71 -4.65 6.05
C ILE A 69 11.87 -4.48 4.54
N ILE A 70 10.97 -5.07 3.74
CA ILE A 70 10.99 -4.90 2.28
C ILE A 70 10.82 -3.42 1.90
N VAL A 71 9.86 -2.72 2.50
CA VAL A 71 9.62 -1.30 2.23
C VAL A 71 10.81 -0.44 2.61
N ILE A 72 11.39 -0.63 3.81
CA ILE A 72 12.58 0.11 4.27
C ILE A 72 13.76 -0.13 3.31
N GLY A 73 14.05 -1.39 2.99
CA GLY A 73 15.12 -1.74 2.06
C GLY A 73 14.91 -1.12 0.67
N ALA A 74 13.67 -1.13 0.18
CA ALA A 74 13.34 -0.54 -1.11
C ALA A 74 13.41 1.00 -1.10
N ILE A 75 13.02 1.67 -0.02
CA ILE A 75 13.18 3.13 0.13
C ILE A 75 14.69 3.48 0.15
N LEU A 76 15.51 2.72 0.87
CA LEU A 76 16.97 2.91 0.89
C LEU A 76 17.59 2.63 -0.48
N LEU A 77 17.10 1.62 -1.20
CA LEU A 77 17.54 1.36 -2.57
C LEU A 77 17.18 2.54 -3.50
N ALA A 78 16.00 3.11 -3.40
CA ALA A 78 15.62 4.30 -4.15
C ALA A 78 16.52 5.50 -3.79
N SER A 79 16.83 5.70 -2.50
CA SER A 79 17.68 6.80 -2.04
C SER A 79 19.12 6.73 -2.53
N SER A 80 19.61 5.53 -2.86
CA SER A 80 20.98 5.29 -3.33
C SER A 80 21.17 5.52 -4.83
N ALA A 81 20.08 5.69 -5.59
CA ALA A 81 20.10 5.88 -7.03
C ALA A 81 19.69 7.31 -7.41
N THR A 82 20.17 7.78 -8.56
CA THR A 82 19.71 9.02 -9.19
C THR A 82 18.91 8.69 -10.45
N PRO A 83 17.81 9.40 -10.74
CA PRO A 83 16.98 9.12 -11.93
C PRO A 83 17.76 9.17 -13.25
N SER A 84 18.73 10.08 -13.34
CA SER A 84 19.57 10.25 -14.55
C SER A 84 20.46 9.06 -14.88
N THR A 85 20.89 8.28 -13.87
CA THR A 85 21.83 7.15 -14.05
C THR A 85 21.27 5.80 -13.65
N GLY A 86 20.20 5.77 -12.86
CA GLY A 86 19.67 4.55 -12.25
C GLY A 86 18.15 4.44 -12.33
N LEU A 87 17.50 4.87 -13.41
CA LEU A 87 16.06 4.85 -13.54
C LEU A 87 15.47 3.44 -13.33
N PHE A 88 16.16 2.40 -13.80
CA PHE A 88 15.76 1.01 -13.57
C PHE A 88 15.77 0.63 -12.08
N VAL A 89 16.80 1.09 -11.33
CA VAL A 89 16.91 0.81 -9.88
C VAL A 89 15.76 1.48 -9.14
N ILE A 90 15.42 2.72 -9.51
CA ILE A 90 14.27 3.45 -8.94
C ILE A 90 12.96 2.77 -9.30
N ALA A 91 12.80 2.28 -10.53
CA ALA A 91 11.61 1.53 -10.93
C ALA A 91 11.46 0.24 -10.11
N LEU A 92 12.54 -0.54 -9.96
CA LEU A 92 12.54 -1.74 -9.14
C LEU A 92 12.20 -1.41 -7.68
N ALA A 93 12.83 -0.40 -7.10
CA ALA A 93 12.55 0.05 -5.74
C ALA A 93 11.08 0.48 -5.59
N THR A 94 10.54 1.20 -6.56
CA THR A 94 9.14 1.64 -6.57
C THR A 94 8.16 0.46 -6.56
N VAL A 95 8.41 -0.55 -7.39
CA VAL A 95 7.61 -1.79 -7.40
C VAL A 95 7.71 -2.50 -6.06
N MET A 96 8.92 -2.61 -5.49
CA MET A 96 9.12 -3.24 -4.17
C MET A 96 8.42 -2.46 -3.05
N ILE A 97 8.47 -1.12 -3.05
CA ILE A 97 7.74 -0.27 -2.09
C ILE A 97 6.24 -0.52 -2.23
N ALA A 98 5.71 -0.50 -3.44
CA ALA A 98 4.28 -0.67 -3.70
C ALA A 98 3.79 -2.06 -3.27
N PHE A 99 4.52 -3.12 -3.66
CA PHE A 99 4.17 -4.49 -3.31
C PHE A 99 4.30 -4.75 -1.79
N GLY A 100 5.40 -4.31 -1.18
CA GLY A 100 5.61 -4.42 0.27
C GLY A 100 4.55 -3.65 1.06
N SER A 101 4.23 -2.42 0.65
CA SER A 101 3.20 -1.62 1.31
C SER A 101 1.80 -2.23 1.14
N ALA A 102 1.44 -2.72 -0.05
CA ALA A 102 0.17 -3.41 -0.26
C ALA A 102 0.06 -4.68 0.61
N THR A 103 1.16 -5.42 0.77
CA THR A 103 1.23 -6.59 1.67
C THR A 103 1.11 -6.18 3.14
N GLN A 104 1.77 -5.08 3.53
CA GLN A 104 1.62 -4.51 4.87
C GLN A 104 0.18 -4.12 5.16
N ASP A 105 -0.51 -3.48 4.21
CA ASP A 105 -1.92 -3.09 4.37
C ASP A 105 -2.81 -4.32 4.61
N ILE A 106 -2.63 -5.41 3.84
CA ILE A 106 -3.37 -6.67 4.04
C ILE A 106 -3.17 -7.18 5.47
N ALA A 107 -1.92 -7.29 5.91
CA ALA A 107 -1.60 -7.85 7.23
C ALA A 107 -2.08 -6.96 8.38
N LEU A 108 -1.99 -5.62 8.24
CA LEU A 108 -2.47 -4.65 9.23
C LEU A 108 -4.00 -4.63 9.33
N ASP A 109 -4.70 -4.65 8.18
CA ASP A 109 -6.17 -4.68 8.18
C ASP A 109 -6.68 -5.94 8.86
N ALA A 110 -6.07 -7.08 8.57
CA ALA A 110 -6.41 -8.35 9.20
C ALA A 110 -6.04 -8.36 10.69
N TRP A 111 -4.86 -7.86 11.08
CA TRP A 111 -4.46 -7.73 12.49
C TRP A 111 -5.44 -6.86 13.27
N ARG A 112 -5.85 -5.72 12.72
CA ARG A 112 -6.80 -4.79 13.35
C ARG A 112 -8.15 -5.46 13.63
N ILE A 113 -8.64 -6.27 12.69
CA ILE A 113 -9.90 -7.01 12.86
C ILE A 113 -9.76 -8.10 13.93
N ASP A 114 -8.63 -8.82 13.92
CA ASP A 114 -8.40 -9.97 14.79
C ASP A 114 -8.05 -9.57 16.24
N VAL A 115 -7.55 -8.34 16.51
CA VAL A 115 -6.96 -7.96 17.80
C VAL A 115 -7.98 -7.47 18.82
N ALA A 116 -9.14 -6.99 18.40
CA ALA A 116 -10.12 -6.39 19.30
C ALA A 116 -11.55 -6.84 19.00
N GLU A 117 -12.37 -6.79 20.03
CA GLU A 117 -13.80 -7.04 19.98
C GLU A 117 -14.53 -5.99 19.14
N ASP A 118 -15.73 -6.31 18.65
CA ASP A 118 -16.53 -5.47 17.75
C ASP A 118 -16.78 -4.07 18.31
N GLU A 119 -16.90 -3.96 19.64
CA GLU A 119 -17.13 -2.69 20.34
C GLU A 119 -16.01 -1.66 20.10
N TYR A 120 -14.75 -2.13 19.99
CA TYR A 120 -13.57 -1.26 19.81
C TYR A 120 -13.18 -1.05 18.36
N GLN A 121 -13.83 -1.71 17.40
CA GLN A 121 -13.45 -1.65 15.98
C GLN A 121 -13.52 -0.22 15.41
N ALA A 122 -14.55 0.56 15.77
CA ALA A 122 -14.69 1.94 15.31
C ALA A 122 -13.54 2.83 15.82
N LEU A 123 -13.14 2.67 17.09
CA LEU A 123 -12.01 3.40 17.68
C LEU A 123 -10.70 3.03 17.01
N LEU A 124 -10.45 1.76 16.76
CA LEU A 124 -9.25 1.28 16.07
C LEU A 124 -9.17 1.81 14.63
N VAL A 125 -10.31 1.86 13.91
CA VAL A 125 -10.36 2.48 12.57
C VAL A 125 -9.97 3.95 12.65
N ALA A 126 -10.51 4.70 13.61
CA ALA A 126 -10.21 6.12 13.78
C ALA A 126 -8.70 6.35 14.06
N ILE A 127 -8.12 5.60 15.02
CA ILE A 127 -6.68 5.69 15.34
C ILE A 127 -5.82 5.30 14.14
N TYR A 128 -6.18 4.23 13.43
CA TYR A 128 -5.50 3.79 12.20
C TYR A 128 -5.50 4.90 11.13
N GLN A 129 -6.65 5.55 10.92
CA GLN A 129 -6.77 6.64 9.95
C GLN A 129 -5.94 7.87 10.34
N TRP A 130 -5.86 8.21 11.61
CA TRP A 130 -4.96 9.27 12.08
C TRP A 130 -3.50 8.95 11.78
N GLY A 131 -3.03 7.75 12.15
CA GLY A 131 -1.67 7.30 11.84
C GLY A 131 -1.38 7.29 10.33
N TYR A 132 -2.36 6.86 9.53
CA TYR A 132 -2.27 6.90 8.07
C TYR A 132 -2.08 8.33 7.54
N ARG A 133 -2.85 9.30 8.04
CA ARG A 133 -2.76 10.72 7.66
C ARG A 133 -1.42 11.35 8.06
N PHE A 134 -0.93 11.09 9.27
CA PHE A 134 0.40 11.54 9.68
C PHE A 134 1.50 10.98 8.76
N GLY A 135 1.43 9.70 8.42
CA GLY A 135 2.33 9.08 7.45
C GLY A 135 2.28 9.76 6.07
N MET A 136 1.09 10.11 5.59
CA MET A 136 0.92 10.86 4.34
C MET A 136 1.54 12.26 4.40
N ILE A 137 1.35 13.00 5.49
CA ILE A 137 1.93 14.34 5.65
C ILE A 137 3.46 14.24 5.67
N ALA A 138 4.01 13.28 6.40
CA ALA A 138 5.47 13.07 6.46
C ALA A 138 6.05 12.73 5.08
N ALA A 139 5.42 11.82 4.34
CA ALA A 139 5.91 11.38 3.02
C ALA A 139 5.57 12.34 1.88
N GLY A 140 4.56 13.18 2.05
CA GLY A 140 4.21 14.23 1.08
C GLY A 140 4.92 15.54 1.40
N ALA A 141 4.35 16.35 2.29
CA ALA A 141 4.91 17.66 2.65
C ALA A 141 6.32 17.53 3.24
N GLY A 142 6.51 16.63 4.22
CA GLY A 142 7.80 16.44 4.87
C GLY A 142 8.89 16.03 3.88
N ALA A 143 8.60 15.09 2.98
CA ALA A 143 9.55 14.66 1.95
C ALA A 143 9.96 15.79 1.01
N LEU A 144 8.99 16.61 0.56
CA LEU A 144 9.27 17.72 -0.35
C LEU A 144 10.10 18.82 0.33
N VAL A 145 9.76 19.16 1.58
CA VAL A 145 10.55 20.12 2.37
C VAL A 145 11.97 19.60 2.61
N MET A 146 12.12 18.34 3.00
CA MET A 146 13.46 17.75 3.18
C MET A 146 14.25 17.68 1.88
N ALA A 147 13.55 17.42 0.75
CA ALA A 147 14.19 17.39 -0.56
C ALA A 147 14.66 18.77 -1.02
N ASP A 148 13.96 19.82 -0.65
CA ASP A 148 14.34 21.21 -0.94
C ASP A 148 15.66 21.60 -0.24
N PHE A 149 15.89 21.10 0.99
CA PHE A 149 17.12 21.36 1.75
C PHE A 149 18.28 20.40 1.47
N GLY A 150 17.99 19.11 1.32
CA GLY A 150 19.03 18.06 1.27
C GLY A 150 18.94 17.13 0.06
N GLY A 151 18.00 17.37 -0.84
CA GLY A 151 17.76 16.51 -2.00
C GLY A 151 16.88 15.28 -1.65
N PHE A 152 16.39 14.62 -2.69
CA PHE A 152 15.48 13.48 -2.53
C PHE A 152 16.12 12.25 -1.87
N SER A 153 17.42 12.00 -2.12
CA SER A 153 18.15 10.91 -1.46
C SER A 153 18.15 11.07 0.06
N PHE A 154 18.36 12.30 0.54
CA PHE A 154 18.27 12.61 1.98
C PHE A 154 16.83 12.41 2.49
N ALA A 155 15.83 12.95 1.79
CA ALA A 155 14.43 12.82 2.17
C ALA A 155 13.99 11.33 2.27
N TYR A 156 14.33 10.51 1.28
CA TYR A 156 14.01 9.07 1.30
C TYR A 156 14.74 8.35 2.43
N THR A 157 16.01 8.68 2.71
CA THR A 157 16.76 8.08 3.83
C THR A 157 16.09 8.40 5.18
N VAL A 158 15.69 9.65 5.41
CA VAL A 158 14.97 10.04 6.63
C VAL A 158 13.62 9.32 6.74
N LEU A 159 12.89 9.18 5.62
CA LEU A 159 11.62 8.48 5.62
C LEU A 159 11.77 6.98 5.85
N ALA A 160 12.86 6.36 5.37
CA ALA A 160 13.21 4.98 5.73
C ALA A 160 13.47 4.84 7.24
N ALA A 161 14.15 5.80 7.85
CA ALA A 161 14.34 5.82 9.31
C ALA A 161 13.02 6.01 10.07
N LEU A 162 12.10 6.85 9.59
CA LEU A 162 10.77 7.01 10.18
C LEU A 162 9.93 5.71 10.13
N MET A 163 10.15 4.85 9.14
CA MET A 163 9.49 3.54 9.11
C MET A 163 9.87 2.64 10.30
N LEU A 164 11.00 2.87 10.97
CA LEU A 164 11.40 2.14 12.17
C LEU A 164 10.42 2.37 13.34
N ILE A 165 9.68 3.47 13.36
CA ILE A 165 8.59 3.69 14.31
C ILE A 165 7.51 2.61 14.12
N GLY A 166 7.19 2.28 12.87
CA GLY A 166 6.27 1.18 12.55
C GLY A 166 6.81 -0.18 12.97
N VAL A 167 8.12 -0.43 12.79
CA VAL A 167 8.79 -1.66 13.26
C VAL A 167 8.70 -1.75 14.79
N ALA A 168 8.99 -0.67 15.51
CA ALA A 168 8.83 -0.63 16.97
C ALA A 168 7.38 -0.95 17.38
N GLY A 169 6.40 -0.40 16.65
CA GLY A 169 4.98 -0.70 16.84
C GLY A 169 4.65 -2.17 16.72
N VAL A 170 5.27 -2.90 15.78
CA VAL A 170 5.08 -4.36 15.62
C VAL A 170 5.56 -5.13 16.86
N PHE A 171 6.68 -4.72 17.45
CA PHE A 171 7.19 -5.39 18.67
C PHE A 171 6.34 -5.08 19.91
N LEU A 172 5.71 -3.92 19.98
CA LEU A 172 4.85 -3.50 21.09
C LEU A 172 3.42 -4.03 20.97
N ALA A 173 2.95 -4.30 19.75
CA ALA A 173 1.60 -4.75 19.48
C ALA A 173 1.38 -6.20 19.98
N PRO A 174 0.21 -6.55 20.53
CA PRO A 174 -0.14 -7.92 20.85
C PRO A 174 -0.38 -8.74 19.57
N GLU A 175 -0.03 -10.01 19.58
CA GLU A 175 -0.47 -10.93 18.52
C GLU A 175 -1.89 -11.40 18.83
N PRO A 176 -2.84 -11.27 17.90
CA PRO A 176 -4.19 -11.73 18.11
C PRO A 176 -4.26 -13.26 18.20
N ALA A 177 -5.21 -13.78 18.97
CA ALA A 177 -5.49 -15.21 19.01
C ALA A 177 -5.83 -15.71 17.59
N ARG A 178 -5.37 -16.91 17.23
CA ARG A 178 -5.68 -17.46 15.90
C ARG A 178 -7.20 -17.55 15.74
N PRO A 179 -7.78 -16.94 14.70
CA PRO A 179 -9.21 -17.08 14.44
C PRO A 179 -9.53 -18.56 14.34
N LYS A 180 -10.60 -19.00 14.97
CA LYS A 180 -11.18 -20.33 14.69
C LYS A 180 -11.48 -20.33 13.20
N ALA A 181 -10.95 -21.35 12.48
CA ALA A 181 -11.19 -21.50 11.06
C ALA A 181 -12.71 -21.34 10.82
N LEU A 182 -13.09 -20.29 10.10
CA LEU A 182 -14.45 -20.14 9.62
C LEU A 182 -14.65 -21.26 8.60
N GLY A 183 -15.13 -22.40 9.08
CA GLY A 183 -15.60 -23.49 8.25
C GLY A 183 -16.79 -22.99 7.46
N GLY A 184 -16.61 -22.76 6.19
CA GLY A 184 -17.69 -22.34 5.32
C GLY A 184 -17.27 -22.33 3.85
N GLY A 185 -17.72 -23.30 3.12
CA GLY A 185 -17.74 -23.29 1.65
C GLY A 185 -16.58 -23.98 0.93
N THR A 186 -15.46 -24.23 1.56
CA THR A 186 -14.28 -24.89 0.95
C THR A 186 -14.26 -26.41 1.18
N GLU A 187 -15.00 -26.92 2.14
CA GLU A 187 -14.97 -28.35 2.54
C GLU A 187 -15.30 -29.31 1.40
N ALA A 188 -16.24 -28.92 0.50
CA ALA A 188 -16.63 -29.75 -0.64
C ALA A 188 -15.54 -29.85 -1.71
N ILE A 189 -14.79 -28.77 -1.95
CA ILE A 189 -13.72 -28.72 -2.94
C ILE A 189 -12.44 -29.31 -2.37
N GLU A 190 -12.14 -29.06 -1.09
CA GLU A 190 -11.01 -29.67 -0.37
C GLU A 190 -11.14 -31.19 -0.26
N GLY A 191 -12.35 -31.70 -0.11
CA GLY A 191 -12.63 -33.15 -0.08
C GLY A 191 -12.39 -33.85 -1.41
N ALA A 192 -12.61 -33.18 -2.53
CA ALA A 192 -12.49 -33.74 -3.88
C ALA A 192 -11.04 -33.82 -4.40
N VAL A 193 -10.11 -33.08 -3.81
CA VAL A 193 -8.73 -32.91 -4.32
C VAL A 193 -7.67 -33.37 -3.30
N LYS A 194 -8.10 -33.97 -2.20
CA LYS A 194 -7.22 -34.50 -1.14
C LYS A 194 -6.18 -35.46 -1.72
N GLY A 195 -4.91 -35.10 -1.60
CA GLY A 195 -3.78 -35.95 -2.02
C GLY A 195 -3.01 -35.45 -3.25
N ASN A 196 -3.48 -34.38 -3.91
CA ASN A 196 -2.72 -33.73 -4.98
C ASN A 196 -2.39 -32.28 -4.58
N PRO A 197 -1.14 -31.97 -4.19
CA PRO A 197 -0.79 -30.65 -3.67
C PRO A 197 -1.01 -29.51 -4.68
N LEU A 198 -0.89 -29.78 -5.99
CA LEU A 198 -1.19 -28.81 -7.05
C LEU A 198 -2.70 -28.57 -7.17
N GLY A 199 -3.50 -29.64 -7.05
CA GLY A 199 -4.94 -29.54 -7.06
C GLY A 199 -5.49 -28.81 -5.83
N GLU A 200 -4.96 -29.08 -4.65
CA GLU A 200 -5.32 -28.39 -3.41
C GLU A 200 -4.98 -26.87 -3.49
N ALA A 201 -3.81 -26.52 -4.02
CA ALA A 201 -3.43 -25.12 -4.25
C ALA A 201 -4.33 -24.43 -5.29
N ALA A 202 -4.68 -25.11 -6.37
CA ALA A 202 -5.57 -24.58 -7.40
C ALA A 202 -7.00 -24.40 -6.88
N ALA A 203 -7.54 -25.36 -6.14
CA ALA A 203 -8.86 -25.29 -5.52
C ALA A 203 -8.94 -24.16 -4.49
N TRP A 204 -7.88 -24.02 -3.70
CA TRP A 204 -7.74 -22.94 -2.74
C TRP A 204 -7.70 -21.55 -3.44
N LEU A 205 -6.87 -21.41 -4.48
CA LEU A 205 -6.77 -20.17 -5.26
C LEU A 205 -8.11 -19.83 -5.93
N TYR A 206 -8.80 -20.82 -6.49
CA TYR A 206 -10.13 -20.63 -7.05
C TYR A 206 -11.12 -20.14 -6.01
N SER A 207 -11.21 -20.80 -4.85
CA SER A 207 -12.14 -20.43 -3.79
C SER A 207 -11.85 -19.06 -3.15
N ALA A 208 -10.57 -18.71 -3.06
CA ALA A 208 -10.14 -17.47 -2.41
C ALA A 208 -10.21 -16.25 -3.35
N VAL A 209 -9.96 -16.44 -4.65
CA VAL A 209 -9.84 -15.35 -5.63
C VAL A 209 -11.00 -15.36 -6.63
N VAL A 210 -11.26 -16.50 -7.28
CA VAL A 210 -12.20 -16.56 -8.42
C VAL A 210 -13.66 -16.62 -7.95
N ALA A 211 -13.95 -17.46 -6.95
CA ALA A 211 -15.31 -17.69 -6.49
C ALA A 211 -16.05 -16.42 -6.03
N PRO A 212 -15.44 -15.45 -5.30
CA PRO A 212 -16.13 -14.21 -4.94
C PRO A 212 -16.51 -13.35 -6.15
N PHE A 213 -15.68 -13.32 -7.19
CA PHE A 213 -16.00 -12.59 -8.44
C PHE A 213 -17.13 -13.27 -9.21
N VAL A 214 -17.08 -14.60 -9.30
CA VAL A 214 -18.15 -15.37 -9.96
C VAL A 214 -19.47 -15.17 -9.23
N ASP A 215 -19.49 -15.26 -7.89
CA ASP A 215 -20.70 -15.01 -7.08
C ASP A 215 -21.22 -13.59 -7.31
N PHE A 216 -20.35 -12.58 -7.31
CA PHE A 216 -20.72 -11.20 -7.56
C PHE A 216 -21.34 -11.02 -8.96
N ILE A 217 -20.69 -11.56 -10.01
CA ILE A 217 -21.18 -11.46 -11.38
C ILE A 217 -22.49 -12.21 -11.57
N VAL A 218 -22.61 -13.41 -11.00
CA VAL A 218 -23.86 -14.21 -11.09
C VAL A 218 -25.00 -13.52 -10.37
N ARG A 219 -24.73 -12.93 -9.21
CA ARG A 219 -25.74 -12.26 -8.36
C ARG A 219 -26.25 -10.95 -9.00
N TYR A 220 -25.33 -10.12 -9.52
CA TYR A 220 -25.68 -8.79 -10.04
C TYR A 220 -25.81 -8.72 -11.58
N ARG A 221 -25.35 -9.75 -12.33
CA ARG A 221 -25.48 -9.85 -13.79
C ARG A 221 -25.03 -8.56 -14.50
N TRP A 222 -25.89 -7.94 -15.30
CA TRP A 222 -25.62 -6.68 -16.00
C TRP A 222 -25.32 -5.50 -15.07
N ILE A 223 -25.90 -5.47 -13.88
CA ILE A 223 -25.63 -4.43 -12.87
C ILE A 223 -24.20 -4.55 -12.38
N ALA A 224 -23.60 -5.75 -12.31
CA ALA A 224 -22.21 -5.94 -11.98
C ALA A 224 -21.27 -5.15 -12.91
N LEU A 225 -21.54 -5.15 -14.21
CA LEU A 225 -20.75 -4.40 -15.19
C LEU A 225 -20.87 -2.89 -14.96
N LEU A 226 -22.07 -2.39 -14.69
CA LEU A 226 -22.28 -0.97 -14.38
C LEU A 226 -21.55 -0.55 -13.10
N ILE A 227 -21.63 -1.37 -12.04
CA ILE A 227 -20.90 -1.10 -10.77
C ILE A 227 -19.40 -1.08 -11.00
N LEU A 228 -18.84 -2.08 -11.70
CA LEU A 228 -17.41 -2.14 -11.98
C LEU A 228 -16.95 -0.99 -12.87
N THR A 229 -17.74 -0.60 -13.87
CA THR A 229 -17.43 0.55 -14.74
C THR A 229 -17.45 1.86 -13.92
N LEU A 230 -18.44 2.04 -13.06
CA LEU A 230 -18.54 3.23 -12.20
C LEU A 230 -17.34 3.31 -11.24
N ILE A 231 -17.00 2.20 -10.56
CA ILE A 231 -15.83 2.14 -9.66
C ILE A 231 -14.54 2.42 -10.43
N GLY A 232 -14.40 1.81 -11.62
CA GLY A 232 -13.23 2.02 -12.48
C GLY A 232 -13.09 3.46 -12.95
N ALA A 233 -14.17 4.07 -13.43
CA ALA A 233 -14.17 5.46 -13.86
C ALA A 233 -13.86 6.44 -12.71
N TYR A 234 -14.42 6.21 -11.53
CA TYR A 234 -14.14 6.99 -10.34
C TYR A 234 -12.66 6.89 -9.92
N ARG A 235 -12.13 5.67 -9.89
CA ARG A 235 -10.74 5.40 -9.52
C ARG A 235 -9.72 5.92 -10.54
N LEU A 236 -10.07 5.92 -11.82
CA LEU A 236 -9.19 6.43 -12.87
C LEU A 236 -8.82 7.89 -12.65
N ASN A 237 -9.79 8.72 -12.24
CA ASN A 237 -9.57 10.13 -11.95
C ASN A 237 -8.56 10.32 -10.79
N ASP A 238 -8.75 9.62 -9.67
CA ASP A 238 -7.83 9.67 -8.54
C ASP A 238 -6.42 9.23 -8.93
N PHE A 239 -6.33 8.22 -9.78
CA PHE A 239 -5.06 7.65 -10.24
C PHE A 239 -4.29 8.65 -11.12
N VAL A 240 -4.94 9.24 -12.11
CA VAL A 240 -4.33 10.23 -13.01
C VAL A 240 -3.89 11.48 -12.25
N LEU A 241 -4.77 12.04 -11.42
CA LEU A 241 -4.44 13.23 -10.62
C LEU A 241 -3.35 12.94 -9.59
N GLY A 242 -3.35 11.75 -8.98
CA GLY A 242 -2.33 11.34 -8.00
C GLY A 242 -0.90 11.34 -8.55
N PHE A 243 -0.74 11.02 -9.84
CA PHE A 243 0.57 11.00 -10.51
C PHE A 243 0.95 12.29 -11.21
N MET A 244 0.00 12.93 -11.89
CA MET A 244 0.30 14.04 -12.80
C MET A 244 0.23 15.41 -12.15
N ALA A 245 -0.42 15.56 -10.99
CA ALA A 245 -0.53 16.86 -10.32
C ALA A 245 0.85 17.44 -9.94
N TYR A 246 1.75 16.63 -9.43
CA TYR A 246 3.07 17.11 -8.98
C TYR A 246 4.00 17.50 -10.13
N PRO A 247 4.16 16.70 -11.19
CA PRO A 247 4.86 17.11 -12.39
C PRO A 247 4.30 18.42 -12.97
N PHE A 248 2.97 18.60 -12.93
CA PHE A 248 2.32 19.82 -13.39
C PHE A 248 2.72 21.05 -12.53
N TYR A 249 2.72 20.92 -11.19
CA TYR A 249 3.13 22.02 -10.31
C TYR A 249 4.60 22.39 -10.49
N VAL A 250 5.48 21.39 -10.66
CA VAL A 250 6.90 21.60 -10.94
C VAL A 250 7.08 22.35 -12.29
N ASP A 251 6.34 21.95 -13.31
CA ASP A 251 6.39 22.61 -14.62
C ASP A 251 5.87 24.06 -14.59
N MET A 252 4.97 24.38 -13.65
CA MET A 252 4.51 25.74 -13.39
C MET A 252 5.52 26.61 -12.62
N GLY A 253 6.63 26.00 -12.16
CA GLY A 253 7.71 26.71 -11.46
C GLY A 253 7.52 26.85 -9.95
N TYR A 254 6.56 26.13 -9.34
CA TYR A 254 6.44 26.12 -7.88
C TYR A 254 7.59 25.37 -7.23
N THR A 255 8.07 25.87 -6.10
CA THR A 255 9.07 25.20 -5.27
C THR A 255 8.49 23.98 -4.57
N LEU A 256 9.34 23.01 -4.23
CA LEU A 256 8.89 21.81 -3.51
C LEU A 256 8.25 22.14 -2.16
N SER A 257 8.79 23.13 -1.45
CA SER A 257 8.25 23.62 -0.18
C SER A 257 6.86 24.22 -0.34
N GLU A 258 6.61 25.01 -1.38
CA GLU A 258 5.28 25.57 -1.70
C GLU A 258 4.28 24.46 -2.04
N ILE A 259 4.68 23.52 -2.90
CA ILE A 259 3.84 22.37 -3.25
C ILE A 259 3.49 21.58 -1.99
N GLY A 260 4.46 21.31 -1.11
CA GLY A 260 4.27 20.60 0.14
C GLY A 260 3.31 21.32 1.09
N ALA A 261 3.52 22.63 1.28
CA ALA A 261 2.69 23.43 2.19
C ALA A 261 1.24 23.53 1.72
N VAL A 262 1.03 23.87 0.45
CA VAL A 262 -0.33 24.10 -0.08
C VAL A 262 -1.07 22.78 -0.30
N SER A 263 -0.50 21.84 -1.02
CA SER A 263 -1.23 20.64 -1.43
C SER A 263 -1.41 19.63 -0.29
N LYS A 264 -0.48 19.56 0.66
CA LYS A 264 -0.50 18.53 1.71
C LYS A 264 -0.94 19.06 3.07
N VAL A 265 -0.57 20.28 3.44
CA VAL A 265 -1.00 20.85 4.72
C VAL A 265 -2.35 21.52 4.55
N TYR A 266 -2.44 22.56 3.70
CA TYR A 266 -3.70 23.27 3.48
C TYR A 266 -4.78 22.35 2.90
N GLY A 267 -4.45 21.48 1.95
CA GLY A 267 -5.38 20.53 1.36
C GLY A 267 -6.01 19.58 2.36
N VAL A 268 -5.25 19.11 3.38
CA VAL A 268 -5.79 18.27 4.45
C VAL A 268 -6.78 19.04 5.31
N PHE A 269 -6.46 20.28 5.69
CA PHE A 269 -7.38 21.11 6.47
C PHE A 269 -8.65 21.45 5.68
N ALA A 270 -8.54 21.79 4.39
CA ALA A 270 -9.68 22.06 3.52
C ALA A 270 -10.60 20.82 3.38
N MET A 271 -10.01 19.63 3.26
CA MET A 271 -10.76 18.37 3.19
C MET A 271 -11.49 18.08 4.52
N LEU A 272 -10.85 18.32 5.67
CA LEU A 272 -11.49 18.14 6.97
C LEU A 272 -12.64 19.14 7.17
N ALA A 273 -12.46 20.40 6.76
CA ALA A 273 -13.51 21.42 6.82
C ALA A 273 -14.68 21.10 5.88
N GLY A 274 -14.42 20.51 4.71
CA GLY A 274 -15.47 20.11 3.77
C GLY A 274 -16.22 18.82 4.16
N ALA A 275 -15.71 18.06 5.14
CA ALA A 275 -16.34 16.85 5.67
C ALA A 275 -17.26 17.12 6.87
N MET A 276 -17.26 18.35 7.41
CA MET A 276 -18.16 18.82 8.48
C MET A 276 -19.44 19.41 7.88
#